data_56054663c3b117cdb015597ff8eb658e
#
_entry.id   56054663c3b117cdb015597ff8eb658e
#
_cell.length_a   1.000
_cell.length_b   1.000
_cell.length_c   1.000
_cell.angle_alpha   90.00
_cell.angle_beta   90.00
_cell.angle_gamma   90.00
#
_symmetry.space_group_name_H-M   'P 1'
#
loop_
_entity.id
_entity.type
_entity.pdbx_description
1 polymer ?
#
loop_
_entity_poly.entity_id
_entity_poly.type
_entity_poly.pdbx_seq_one_letter_code
_entity_poly.pdbx_strand_id
1 'polypeptide(L)'
;MTHHIVIGAGLAGAAAAYSLTARGEDVTVLERHTPANDRGSSHGSARIFRYVYPDRLYTELVVRARELWDDLEAKSGTELITRTGAVDFGDARHTDLLAEIFEDVGVEHEVLDQARAAERWPQFAFDTEVLWHPDAGVIDAETTVRTMLERAVDTWRARIRTDWTVTEVARRSAGGFSVTSATGESVEGDRVIVAAGGWLPDLLGDLDLPEGFVDALPKFEVRQEQAFHMPYRDADADGRPSTPWPTFIHKSGEMFTYGLPGGRDAGFAGQKFAQFNGGKVIGSALEQDGQITDEMRTRMIDYAKRYLPGLVPEPYAETTCLFTNTPNEDFVIDEVDGLVIVSACSGHGAKFAPLLGEFAADLATGAGDVPDRFRVGAATT
;
A
#
# COMPACT_ATOMS: atom_id res chain seq x y z
N MET A 1 -20.03 -16.10 -18.45
CA MET A 1 -19.49 -15.35 -17.30
C MET A 1 -18.35 -16.17 -16.78
N THR A 2 -17.21 -15.55 -16.57
CA THR A 2 -16.03 -16.21 -16.07
C THR A 2 -16.06 -16.17 -14.54
N HIS A 3 -15.69 -17.26 -13.88
CA HIS A 3 -15.57 -17.29 -12.43
C HIS A 3 -14.10 -17.13 -12.03
N HIS A 4 -13.81 -16.03 -11.33
CA HIS A 4 -12.48 -15.69 -10.85
C HIS A 4 -12.32 -16.04 -9.38
N ILE A 5 -11.17 -16.60 -9.02
CA ILE A 5 -10.76 -16.81 -7.63
C ILE A 5 -9.69 -15.78 -7.28
N VAL A 6 -9.92 -15.00 -6.23
CA VAL A 6 -8.95 -14.01 -5.72
C VAL A 6 -8.38 -14.53 -4.41
N ILE A 7 -7.07 -14.72 -4.33
CA ILE A 7 -6.36 -15.17 -3.13
C ILE A 7 -5.80 -13.96 -2.39
N GLY A 8 -6.33 -13.71 -1.20
CA GLY A 8 -6.03 -12.57 -0.34
C GLY A 8 -7.09 -11.47 -0.42
N ALA A 9 -7.51 -10.94 0.75
CA ALA A 9 -8.46 -9.85 0.90
C ALA A 9 -7.82 -8.59 1.50
N GLY A 10 -6.56 -8.31 1.16
CA GLY A 10 -5.93 -7.03 1.38
C GLY A 10 -6.34 -6.00 0.32
N LEU A 11 -5.71 -4.82 0.30
CA LEU A 11 -6.02 -3.74 -0.64
C LEU A 11 -6.04 -4.21 -2.10
N ALA A 12 -5.01 -4.96 -2.55
CA ALA A 12 -4.93 -5.41 -3.93
C ALA A 12 -6.02 -6.43 -4.29
N GLY A 13 -6.26 -7.43 -3.41
CA GLY A 13 -7.30 -8.44 -3.67
C GLY A 13 -8.72 -7.90 -3.57
N ALA A 14 -8.99 -7.01 -2.61
CA ALA A 14 -10.28 -6.32 -2.50
C ALA A 14 -10.55 -5.45 -3.74
N ALA A 15 -9.54 -4.73 -4.24
CA ALA A 15 -9.64 -3.93 -5.44
C ALA A 15 -9.86 -4.80 -6.70
N ALA A 16 -9.17 -5.95 -6.81
CA ALA A 16 -9.39 -6.90 -7.90
C ALA A 16 -10.84 -7.43 -7.90
N ALA A 17 -11.36 -7.83 -6.74
CA ALA A 17 -12.74 -8.29 -6.60
C ALA A 17 -13.74 -7.19 -6.96
N TYR A 18 -13.52 -5.95 -6.50
CA TYR A 18 -14.35 -4.80 -6.85
C TYR A 18 -14.37 -4.54 -8.36
N SER A 19 -13.19 -4.47 -8.99
CA SER A 19 -13.09 -4.18 -10.43
C SER A 19 -13.66 -5.29 -11.31
N LEU A 20 -13.46 -6.56 -10.96
CA LEU A 20 -14.03 -7.70 -11.69
C LEU A 20 -15.57 -7.72 -11.59
N THR A 21 -16.13 -7.55 -10.40
CA THR A 21 -17.59 -7.55 -10.24
C THR A 21 -18.26 -6.34 -10.89
N ALA A 22 -17.58 -5.18 -10.93
CA ALA A 22 -18.05 -4.01 -11.68
C ALA A 22 -18.10 -4.27 -13.20
N ARG A 23 -17.29 -5.20 -13.72
CA ARG A 23 -17.30 -5.66 -15.12
C ARG A 23 -18.31 -6.80 -15.37
N GLY A 24 -19.02 -7.25 -14.35
CA GLY A 24 -20.04 -8.30 -14.45
C GLY A 24 -19.48 -9.72 -14.31
N GLU A 25 -18.25 -9.88 -13.83
CA GLU A 25 -17.62 -11.18 -13.58
C GLU A 25 -18.00 -11.73 -12.20
N ASP A 26 -18.03 -13.06 -12.05
CA ASP A 26 -18.28 -13.73 -10.77
C ASP A 26 -16.96 -13.95 -10.02
N VAL A 27 -16.93 -13.69 -8.71
CA VAL A 27 -15.69 -13.72 -7.90
C VAL A 27 -15.87 -14.50 -6.61
N THR A 28 -14.89 -15.34 -6.29
CA THR A 28 -14.73 -15.89 -4.93
C THR A 28 -13.41 -15.39 -4.35
N VAL A 29 -13.47 -14.63 -3.26
CA VAL A 29 -12.30 -14.17 -2.52
C VAL A 29 -12.01 -15.18 -1.40
N LEU A 30 -10.76 -15.64 -1.34
CA LEU A 30 -10.24 -16.56 -0.34
C LEU A 30 -9.25 -15.83 0.56
N GLU A 31 -9.59 -15.67 1.83
CA GLU A 31 -8.77 -14.93 2.79
C GLU A 31 -8.33 -15.85 3.94
N ARG A 32 -7.03 -15.86 4.21
CA ARG A 32 -6.42 -16.70 5.27
C ARG A 32 -7.01 -16.42 6.66
N HIS A 33 -7.30 -15.16 6.94
CA HIS A 33 -7.85 -14.67 8.22
C HIS A 33 -9.16 -13.92 7.97
N THR A 34 -9.18 -12.64 8.30
CA THR A 34 -10.26 -11.69 7.97
C THR A 34 -9.72 -10.59 7.06
N PRO A 35 -10.57 -9.98 6.22
CA PRO A 35 -10.16 -8.83 5.42
C PRO A 35 -9.51 -7.72 6.27
N ALA A 36 -8.42 -7.15 5.78
CA ALA A 36 -7.65 -6.09 6.45
C ALA A 36 -7.15 -6.46 7.86
N ASN A 37 -6.91 -7.75 8.14
CA ASN A 37 -6.37 -8.19 9.43
C ASN A 37 -4.99 -7.59 9.73
N ASP A 38 -4.62 -7.55 11.01
CA ASP A 38 -3.41 -6.93 11.54
C ASP A 38 -2.10 -7.67 11.19
N ARG A 39 -2.19 -8.87 10.65
CA ARG A 39 -1.03 -9.66 10.21
C ARG A 39 -0.56 -9.29 8.81
N GLY A 40 -1.38 -8.59 8.03
CA GLY A 40 -1.05 -8.16 6.67
C GLY A 40 -0.50 -6.73 6.60
N SER A 41 -0.45 -6.19 5.38
CA SER A 41 -0.01 -4.81 5.10
C SER A 41 -1.18 -3.83 4.94
N SER A 42 -2.43 -4.31 4.98
CA SER A 42 -3.63 -3.53 4.66
C SER A 42 -4.49 -3.16 5.87
N HIS A 43 -3.96 -3.38 7.08
CA HIS A 43 -4.65 -3.05 8.33
C HIS A 43 -4.51 -1.57 8.70
N GLY A 44 -5.34 -1.13 9.65
CA GLY A 44 -5.30 0.19 10.23
C GLY A 44 -5.81 1.29 9.29
N SER A 45 -5.86 2.50 9.81
CA SER A 45 -6.55 3.64 9.20
C SER A 45 -5.61 4.73 8.69
N ALA A 46 -4.30 4.45 8.58
CA ALA A 46 -3.33 5.46 8.19
C ALA A 46 -2.27 4.89 7.21
N ARG A 47 -2.46 5.24 5.91
CA ARG A 47 -1.48 5.08 4.83
C ARG A 47 -1.36 6.38 4.07
N ILE A 48 -0.19 6.65 3.48
CA ILE A 48 0.05 7.90 2.75
C ILE A 48 -0.53 7.82 1.34
N PHE A 49 -1.31 8.84 0.98
CA PHE A 49 -1.58 9.20 -0.41
C PHE A 49 -0.72 10.41 -0.78
N ARG A 50 0.14 10.28 -1.78
CA ARG A 50 1.00 11.36 -2.29
C ARG A 50 1.38 11.11 -3.73
N TYR A 51 1.64 12.16 -4.51
CA TYR A 51 1.97 12.07 -5.94
C TYR A 51 3.47 11.94 -6.21
N VAL A 52 4.32 12.31 -5.26
CA VAL A 52 5.75 12.52 -5.47
C VAL A 52 6.51 11.22 -5.71
N TYR A 53 7.08 11.10 -6.89
CA TYR A 53 8.05 10.08 -7.28
C TYR A 53 9.15 10.68 -8.15
N PRO A 54 10.42 10.22 -8.04
CA PRO A 54 11.48 10.63 -8.96
C PRO A 54 11.34 10.00 -10.36
N ASP A 55 10.36 9.12 -10.52
CA ASP A 55 10.02 8.44 -11.76
C ASP A 55 8.65 8.93 -12.24
N ARG A 56 8.61 9.53 -13.41
CA ARG A 56 7.42 10.10 -14.03
C ARG A 56 6.28 9.09 -14.16
N LEU A 57 6.59 7.83 -14.55
CA LEU A 57 5.59 6.78 -14.69
C LEU A 57 4.78 6.63 -13.40
N TYR A 58 5.45 6.54 -12.24
CA TYR A 58 4.74 6.40 -10.98
C TYR A 58 3.88 7.63 -10.63
N THR A 59 4.34 8.83 -10.96
CA THR A 59 3.54 10.05 -10.74
C THR A 59 2.28 10.04 -11.62
N GLU A 60 2.39 9.69 -12.90
CA GLU A 60 1.25 9.51 -13.82
C GLU A 60 0.27 8.45 -13.32
N LEU A 61 0.78 7.32 -12.80
CA LEU A 61 -0.06 6.28 -12.21
C LEU A 61 -0.78 6.73 -10.94
N VAL A 62 -0.18 7.60 -10.12
CA VAL A 62 -0.88 8.19 -8.95
C VAL A 62 -1.98 9.14 -9.42
N VAL A 63 -1.75 9.96 -10.44
CA VAL A 63 -2.78 10.83 -11.02
C VAL A 63 -3.99 9.99 -11.47
N ARG A 64 -3.75 8.91 -12.25
CA ARG A 64 -4.80 7.98 -12.64
C ARG A 64 -5.47 7.29 -11.44
N ALA A 65 -4.68 6.88 -10.45
CA ALA A 65 -5.22 6.27 -9.24
C ALA A 65 -6.13 7.24 -8.48
N ARG A 66 -5.82 8.57 -8.45
CA ARG A 66 -6.65 9.58 -7.79
C ARG A 66 -8.06 9.64 -8.38
N GLU A 67 -8.18 9.60 -9.69
CA GLU A 67 -9.48 9.57 -10.37
C GLU A 67 -10.32 8.36 -9.95
N LEU A 68 -9.67 7.20 -9.79
CA LEU A 68 -10.34 5.97 -9.34
C LEU A 68 -10.70 6.01 -7.85
N TRP A 69 -9.91 6.67 -7.03
CA TRP A 69 -10.25 6.92 -5.63
C TRP A 69 -11.48 7.84 -5.52
N ASP A 70 -11.53 8.93 -6.29
CA ASP A 70 -12.65 9.85 -6.32
C ASP A 70 -13.94 9.15 -6.77
N ASP A 71 -13.85 8.27 -7.78
CA ASP A 71 -14.97 7.44 -8.26
C ASP A 71 -15.45 6.46 -7.18
N LEU A 72 -14.54 5.79 -6.48
CA LEU A 72 -14.88 4.88 -5.40
C LEU A 72 -15.54 5.59 -4.22
N GLU A 73 -15.02 6.75 -3.81
CA GLU A 73 -15.63 7.59 -2.77
C GLU A 73 -17.03 8.07 -3.17
N ALA A 74 -17.18 8.54 -4.41
CA ALA A 74 -18.48 8.98 -4.94
C ALA A 74 -19.51 7.85 -5.00
N LYS A 75 -19.11 6.65 -5.44
CA LYS A 75 -19.99 5.47 -5.54
C LYS A 75 -20.35 4.86 -4.20
N SER A 76 -19.45 4.91 -3.24
CA SER A 76 -19.67 4.34 -1.89
C SER A 76 -20.32 5.32 -0.92
N GLY A 77 -20.15 6.62 -1.13
CA GLY A 77 -20.51 7.66 -0.16
C GLY A 77 -19.62 7.66 1.07
N THR A 78 -18.44 7.02 1.00
CA THR A 78 -17.49 6.88 2.12
C THR A 78 -16.22 7.66 1.82
N GLU A 79 -15.82 8.55 2.73
CA GLU A 79 -14.50 9.20 2.65
C GLU A 79 -13.41 8.17 2.96
N LEU A 80 -12.51 7.96 2.02
CA LEU A 80 -11.41 7.00 2.13
C LEU A 80 -10.05 7.68 2.24
N ILE A 81 -9.94 8.92 1.74
CA ILE A 81 -8.73 9.74 1.80
C ILE A 81 -9.05 11.07 2.47
N THR A 82 -8.53 11.26 3.68
CA THR A 82 -8.57 12.56 4.36
C THR A 82 -7.44 13.44 3.82
N ARG A 83 -7.77 14.56 3.18
CA ARG A 83 -6.78 15.49 2.61
C ARG A 83 -6.03 16.25 3.71
N THR A 84 -4.71 16.18 3.69
CA THR A 84 -3.81 16.87 4.62
C THR A 84 -2.73 17.68 3.92
N GLY A 85 -2.59 17.47 2.61
CA GLY A 85 -1.41 17.87 1.86
C GLY A 85 -0.18 17.07 2.24
N ALA A 86 0.91 17.29 1.53
CA ALA A 86 2.20 16.66 1.85
C ALA A 86 3.38 17.62 1.65
N VAL A 87 4.40 17.45 2.49
CA VAL A 87 5.70 18.11 2.40
C VAL A 87 6.79 17.07 2.13
N ASP A 88 7.62 17.31 1.14
CA ASP A 88 8.77 16.49 0.79
C ASP A 88 10.03 17.34 0.92
N PHE A 89 11.03 16.89 1.71
CA PHE A 89 12.26 17.63 2.01
C PHE A 89 13.44 16.70 2.35
N GLY A 90 14.61 17.29 2.55
CA GLY A 90 15.85 16.60 2.87
C GLY A 90 16.84 16.60 1.70
N ASP A 91 18.14 16.53 2.01
CA ASP A 91 19.25 16.71 1.08
C ASP A 91 19.32 15.64 -0.04
N ALA A 92 18.71 14.49 0.18
CA ALA A 92 18.60 13.43 -0.83
C ALA A 92 17.24 13.44 -1.57
N ARG A 93 16.45 14.54 -1.49
CA ARG A 93 15.10 14.57 -2.06
C ARG A 93 15.02 15.12 -3.48
N HIS A 94 15.97 15.94 -3.90
CA HIS A 94 16.02 16.54 -5.26
C HIS A 94 14.70 17.21 -5.65
N THR A 95 14.28 18.20 -4.86
CA THR A 95 12.99 18.90 -4.99
C THR A 95 12.78 19.53 -6.36
N ASP A 96 13.85 20.03 -7.01
CA ASP A 96 13.78 20.60 -8.37
C ASP A 96 13.28 19.56 -9.38
N LEU A 97 13.87 18.36 -9.41
CA LEU A 97 13.46 17.27 -10.31
C LEU A 97 11.99 16.87 -10.05
N LEU A 98 11.61 16.83 -8.80
CA LEU A 98 10.25 16.44 -8.42
C LEU A 98 9.22 17.51 -8.84
N ALA A 99 9.58 18.79 -8.75
CA ALA A 99 8.75 19.90 -9.20
C ALA A 99 8.61 19.88 -10.73
N GLU A 100 9.70 19.64 -11.49
CA GLU A 100 9.64 19.47 -12.94
C GLU A 100 8.67 18.35 -13.37
N ILE A 101 8.73 17.19 -12.69
CA ILE A 101 7.79 16.10 -12.94
C ILE A 101 6.35 16.52 -12.65
N PHE A 102 6.11 17.25 -11.56
CA PHE A 102 4.78 17.74 -11.22
C PHE A 102 4.22 18.74 -12.25
N GLU A 103 5.08 19.66 -12.75
CA GLU A 103 4.71 20.58 -13.84
C GLU A 103 4.29 19.80 -15.08
N ASP A 104 5.09 18.79 -15.47
CA ASP A 104 4.86 17.98 -16.66
C ASP A 104 3.55 17.18 -16.61
N VAL A 105 3.15 16.69 -15.43
CA VAL A 105 1.93 15.88 -15.25
C VAL A 105 0.75 16.68 -14.71
N GLY A 106 0.92 17.98 -14.47
CA GLY A 106 -0.16 18.87 -14.04
C GLY A 106 -0.57 18.72 -12.58
N VAL A 107 0.33 18.31 -11.69
CA VAL A 107 0.07 18.24 -10.24
C VAL A 107 0.33 19.60 -9.60
N GLU A 108 -0.68 20.16 -8.89
CA GLU A 108 -0.56 21.41 -8.14
C GLU A 108 0.50 21.27 -7.04
N HIS A 109 1.47 22.20 -7.02
CA HIS A 109 2.55 22.18 -6.05
C HIS A 109 3.15 23.56 -5.83
N GLU A 110 3.97 23.68 -4.78
CA GLU A 110 4.76 24.86 -4.45
C GLU A 110 6.12 24.43 -3.91
N VAL A 111 7.20 25.03 -4.40
CA VAL A 111 8.52 24.90 -3.79
C VAL A 111 8.75 26.09 -2.87
N LEU A 112 9.02 25.80 -1.60
CA LEU A 112 9.23 26.76 -0.53
C LEU A 112 10.67 26.70 -0.06
N ASP A 113 11.31 27.85 0.09
CA ASP A 113 12.55 27.88 0.84
C ASP A 113 12.32 27.50 2.31
N GLN A 114 13.41 27.14 3.00
CA GLN A 114 13.37 26.64 4.37
C GLN A 114 12.66 27.65 5.33
N ALA A 115 12.88 28.95 5.14
CA ALA A 115 12.33 29.98 6.03
C ALA A 115 10.80 30.08 5.88
N ARG A 116 10.31 30.13 4.64
CA ARG A 116 8.86 30.13 4.34
C ARG A 116 8.18 28.85 4.78
N ALA A 117 8.84 27.70 4.61
CA ALA A 117 8.32 26.42 5.07
C ALA A 117 8.21 26.38 6.60
N ALA A 118 9.23 26.86 7.33
CA ALA A 118 9.24 26.94 8.79
C ALA A 118 8.19 27.94 9.33
N GLU A 119 7.92 29.03 8.62
CA GLU A 119 6.83 29.93 8.96
C GLU A 119 5.45 29.28 8.82
N ARG A 120 5.25 28.52 7.75
CA ARG A 120 3.97 27.86 7.45
C ARG A 120 3.72 26.63 8.34
N TRP A 121 4.78 25.86 8.66
CA TRP A 121 4.71 24.66 9.50
C TRP A 121 5.78 24.70 10.61
N PRO A 122 5.61 25.53 11.64
CA PRO A 122 6.59 25.69 12.72
C PRO A 122 6.77 24.42 13.57
N GLN A 123 5.89 23.45 13.42
CA GLN A 123 5.97 22.14 14.05
C GLN A 123 7.02 21.19 13.42
N PHE A 124 7.62 21.58 12.28
CA PHE A 124 8.74 20.89 11.65
C PHE A 124 10.02 21.70 11.75
N ALA A 125 11.16 21.04 11.89
CA ALA A 125 12.50 21.63 11.71
C ALA A 125 13.03 21.21 10.33
N PHE A 126 12.68 21.96 9.30
CA PHE A 126 13.16 21.71 7.95
C PHE A 126 14.66 22.01 7.84
N ASP A 127 15.40 21.16 7.13
CA ASP A 127 16.84 21.29 6.88
C ASP A 127 17.17 21.69 5.44
N THR A 128 16.18 21.66 4.55
CA THR A 128 16.27 22.04 3.14
C THR A 128 15.04 22.84 2.70
N GLU A 129 14.98 23.19 1.42
CA GLU A 129 13.73 23.58 0.77
C GLU A 129 12.70 22.46 0.79
N VAL A 130 11.45 22.80 0.59
CA VAL A 130 10.30 21.91 0.74
C VAL A 130 9.44 21.94 -0.52
N LEU A 131 9.16 20.78 -1.09
CA LEU A 131 8.11 20.62 -2.09
C LEU A 131 6.79 20.33 -1.37
N TRP A 132 5.84 21.22 -1.53
CA TRP A 132 4.48 21.10 -1.00
C TRP A 132 3.49 20.77 -2.12
N HIS A 133 2.53 19.87 -1.85
CA HIS A 133 1.39 19.64 -2.73
C HIS A 133 0.11 19.40 -1.91
N PRO A 134 -0.99 20.13 -2.23
CA PRO A 134 -2.18 20.18 -1.38
C PRO A 134 -3.05 18.92 -1.45
N ASP A 135 -3.04 18.20 -2.58
CA ASP A 135 -3.97 17.09 -2.83
C ASP A 135 -3.46 15.72 -2.35
N ALA A 136 -2.53 15.74 -1.41
CA ALA A 136 -2.08 14.56 -0.69
C ALA A 136 -2.89 14.33 0.59
N GLY A 137 -2.77 13.15 1.18
CA GLY A 137 -3.54 12.86 2.39
C GLY A 137 -3.27 11.49 3.02
N VAL A 138 -4.22 11.09 3.83
CA VAL A 138 -4.19 9.85 4.61
C VAL A 138 -5.30 8.92 4.13
N ILE A 139 -4.95 7.73 3.68
CA ILE A 139 -5.87 6.65 3.30
C ILE A 139 -6.24 5.85 4.56
N ASP A 140 -7.54 5.66 4.82
CA ASP A 140 -8.02 4.62 5.73
C ASP A 140 -8.03 3.27 5.00
N ALA A 141 -6.95 2.51 5.16
CA ALA A 141 -6.76 1.25 4.42
C ALA A 141 -7.79 0.18 4.79
N GLU A 142 -8.12 0.05 6.07
CA GLU A 142 -9.11 -0.92 6.55
C GLU A 142 -10.51 -0.58 6.02
N THR A 143 -10.92 0.69 6.11
CA THR A 143 -12.20 1.15 5.56
C THR A 143 -12.24 0.96 4.05
N THR A 144 -11.13 1.22 3.35
CA THR A 144 -11.04 1.00 1.90
C THR A 144 -11.25 -0.46 1.53
N VAL A 145 -10.56 -1.40 2.19
CA VAL A 145 -10.74 -2.84 1.95
C VAL A 145 -12.20 -3.24 2.16
N ARG A 146 -12.79 -2.80 3.27
CA ARG A 146 -14.19 -3.10 3.60
C ARG A 146 -15.14 -2.55 2.53
N THR A 147 -14.99 -1.29 2.16
CA THR A 147 -15.82 -0.62 1.15
C THR A 147 -15.75 -1.33 -0.20
N MET A 148 -14.56 -1.68 -0.68
CA MET A 148 -14.41 -2.40 -1.95
C MET A 148 -15.10 -3.78 -1.93
N LEU A 149 -14.92 -4.53 -0.85
CA LEU A 149 -15.52 -5.85 -0.70
C LEU A 149 -17.04 -5.78 -0.54
N GLU A 150 -17.57 -4.83 0.21
CA GLU A 150 -19.00 -4.59 0.33
C GLU A 150 -19.61 -4.23 -1.03
N ARG A 151 -18.99 -3.32 -1.78
CA ARG A 151 -19.42 -2.99 -3.14
C ARG A 151 -19.39 -4.21 -4.06
N ALA A 152 -18.37 -5.06 -3.97
CA ALA A 152 -18.30 -6.30 -4.75
C ALA A 152 -19.44 -7.26 -4.39
N VAL A 153 -19.73 -7.45 -3.11
CA VAL A 153 -20.80 -8.33 -2.62
C VAL A 153 -22.19 -7.80 -3.00
N ASP A 154 -22.41 -6.50 -2.95
CA ASP A 154 -23.67 -5.85 -3.32
C ASP A 154 -24.09 -6.11 -4.77
N THR A 155 -23.14 -6.48 -5.65
CA THR A 155 -23.45 -6.90 -7.02
C THR A 155 -24.09 -8.30 -7.11
N TRP A 156 -24.11 -9.07 -6.02
CA TRP A 156 -24.48 -10.50 -5.94
C TRP A 156 -23.54 -11.42 -6.73
N ARG A 157 -22.34 -10.89 -7.14
CA ARG A 157 -21.35 -11.62 -7.92
C ARG A 157 -20.13 -12.02 -7.12
N ALA A 158 -19.91 -11.42 -5.93
CA ALA A 158 -18.81 -11.78 -5.06
C ALA A 158 -19.24 -12.62 -3.87
N ARG A 159 -18.38 -13.56 -3.49
CA ARG A 159 -18.42 -14.32 -2.24
C ARG A 159 -17.07 -14.22 -1.56
N ILE A 160 -17.05 -14.04 -0.24
CA ILE A 160 -15.83 -13.97 0.55
C ILE A 160 -15.82 -15.18 1.49
N ARG A 161 -14.72 -15.93 1.49
CA ARG A 161 -14.43 -16.99 2.45
C ARG A 161 -13.26 -16.59 3.30
N THR A 162 -13.48 -16.45 4.58
CA THR A 162 -12.46 -16.17 5.61
C THR A 162 -11.98 -17.47 6.24
N ASP A 163 -10.89 -17.38 6.98
CA ASP A 163 -10.23 -18.53 7.61
C ASP A 163 -9.88 -19.63 6.59
N TRP A 164 -9.61 -19.19 5.35
CA TRP A 164 -9.29 -20.05 4.22
C TRP A 164 -7.81 -19.91 3.84
N THR A 165 -6.95 -20.72 4.43
CA THR A 165 -5.52 -20.79 4.06
C THR A 165 -5.35 -21.63 2.81
N VAL A 166 -5.00 -21.00 1.69
CA VAL A 166 -4.68 -21.71 0.43
C VAL A 166 -3.38 -22.47 0.60
N THR A 167 -3.36 -23.72 0.15
CA THR A 167 -2.20 -24.62 0.15
C THR A 167 -1.86 -25.20 -1.22
N GLU A 168 -2.73 -25.04 -2.21
CA GLU A 168 -2.49 -25.49 -3.58
C GLU A 168 -3.38 -24.77 -4.57
N VAL A 169 -2.82 -24.42 -5.73
CA VAL A 169 -3.54 -23.97 -6.91
C VAL A 169 -3.14 -24.86 -8.07
N ALA A 170 -4.05 -25.74 -8.48
CA ALA A 170 -3.79 -26.73 -9.54
C ALA A 170 -4.68 -26.52 -10.75
N ARG A 171 -4.15 -26.77 -11.96
CA ARG A 171 -4.94 -26.78 -13.20
C ARG A 171 -5.81 -28.01 -13.26
N ARG A 172 -7.02 -27.83 -13.75
CA ARG A 172 -8.00 -28.91 -13.95
C ARG A 172 -7.90 -29.45 -15.38
N SER A 173 -8.07 -30.75 -15.53
CA SER A 173 -8.11 -31.41 -16.86
C SER A 173 -9.27 -30.91 -17.73
N ALA A 174 -10.36 -30.44 -17.11
CA ALA A 174 -11.51 -29.86 -17.78
C ALA A 174 -11.35 -28.35 -18.10
N GLY A 175 -10.18 -27.77 -17.79
CA GLY A 175 -9.91 -26.35 -17.88
C GLY A 175 -10.19 -25.58 -16.58
N GLY A 176 -9.55 -24.43 -16.42
CA GLY A 176 -9.60 -23.65 -15.19
C GLY A 176 -8.76 -24.24 -14.06
N PHE A 177 -9.07 -23.85 -12.84
CA PHE A 177 -8.28 -24.13 -11.64
C PHE A 177 -9.12 -24.73 -10.53
N SER A 178 -8.47 -25.50 -9.67
CA SER A 178 -8.92 -25.91 -8.35
C SER A 178 -7.98 -25.32 -7.31
N VAL A 179 -8.55 -24.57 -6.35
CA VAL A 179 -7.80 -23.98 -5.23
C VAL A 179 -8.17 -24.72 -3.96
N THR A 180 -7.18 -25.33 -3.32
CA THR A 180 -7.35 -26.19 -2.13
C THR A 180 -6.90 -25.45 -0.86
N SER A 181 -7.68 -25.61 0.21
CA SER A 181 -7.36 -25.08 1.53
C SER A 181 -6.60 -26.06 2.41
N ALA A 182 -6.01 -25.57 3.49
CA ALA A 182 -5.38 -26.38 4.53
C ALA A 182 -6.34 -27.37 5.22
N THR A 183 -7.67 -27.16 5.11
CA THR A 183 -8.69 -28.10 5.61
C THR A 183 -9.11 -29.14 4.60
N GLY A 184 -8.58 -29.09 3.37
CA GLY A 184 -8.92 -30.01 2.28
C GLY A 184 -10.18 -29.62 1.49
N GLU A 185 -10.79 -28.48 1.79
CA GLU A 185 -11.88 -27.94 0.96
C GLU A 185 -11.32 -27.35 -0.34
N SER A 186 -12.07 -27.41 -1.43
CA SER A 186 -11.66 -26.85 -2.72
C SER A 186 -12.70 -25.92 -3.31
N VAL A 187 -12.22 -24.92 -4.05
CA VAL A 187 -13.02 -24.01 -4.88
C VAL A 187 -12.51 -24.10 -6.31
N GLU A 188 -13.45 -24.22 -7.26
CA GLU A 188 -13.14 -24.25 -8.69
C GLU A 188 -13.44 -22.90 -9.34
N GLY A 189 -12.61 -22.48 -10.28
CA GLY A 189 -12.79 -21.26 -11.07
C GLY A 189 -12.05 -21.30 -12.39
N ASP A 190 -12.36 -20.37 -13.27
CA ASP A 190 -11.75 -20.29 -14.60
C ASP A 190 -10.39 -19.60 -14.59
N ARG A 191 -10.21 -18.66 -13.68
CA ARG A 191 -9.01 -17.81 -13.52
C ARG A 191 -8.67 -17.64 -12.05
N VAL A 192 -7.39 -17.40 -11.75
CA VAL A 192 -6.92 -17.14 -10.38
C VAL A 192 -6.12 -15.84 -10.34
N ILE A 193 -6.41 -14.98 -9.37
CA ILE A 193 -5.65 -13.77 -9.07
C ILE A 193 -4.99 -13.95 -7.70
N VAL A 194 -3.67 -13.92 -7.65
CA VAL A 194 -2.88 -14.09 -6.43
C VAL A 194 -2.45 -12.72 -5.92
N ALA A 195 -3.11 -12.24 -4.85
CA ALA A 195 -2.83 -10.99 -4.16
C ALA A 195 -2.43 -11.25 -2.69
N ALA A 196 -1.54 -12.23 -2.49
CA ALA A 196 -1.21 -12.81 -1.19
C ALA A 196 -0.27 -11.95 -0.32
N GLY A 197 0.17 -10.76 -0.81
CA GLY A 197 1.05 -9.85 -0.05
C GLY A 197 2.32 -10.55 0.45
N GLY A 198 2.63 -10.41 1.75
CA GLY A 198 3.82 -11.01 2.35
C GLY A 198 3.86 -12.54 2.38
N TRP A 199 2.74 -13.19 2.09
CA TRP A 199 2.68 -14.67 1.97
C TRP A 199 2.92 -15.16 0.54
N LEU A 200 3.10 -14.28 -0.44
CA LEU A 200 3.37 -14.70 -1.82
C LEU A 200 4.62 -15.59 -1.92
N PRO A 201 5.76 -15.26 -1.28
CA PRO A 201 6.94 -16.14 -1.36
C PRO A 201 6.69 -17.57 -0.89
N ASP A 202 5.89 -17.73 0.17
CA ASP A 202 5.54 -19.05 0.70
C ASP A 202 4.62 -19.85 -0.25
N LEU A 203 3.76 -19.13 -0.98
CA LEU A 203 2.74 -19.73 -1.83
C LEU A 203 3.26 -20.09 -3.23
N LEU A 204 4.37 -19.49 -3.69
CA LEU A 204 4.86 -19.65 -5.07
C LEU A 204 5.08 -21.12 -5.47
N GLY A 205 5.57 -21.95 -4.55
CA GLY A 205 5.80 -23.40 -4.78
C GLY A 205 4.52 -24.22 -4.90
N ASP A 206 3.39 -23.69 -4.47
CA ASP A 206 2.08 -24.33 -4.47
C ASP A 206 1.17 -23.82 -5.61
N LEU A 207 1.69 -22.94 -6.48
CA LEU A 207 1.01 -22.42 -7.66
C LEU A 207 1.45 -23.22 -8.90
N ASP A 208 0.50 -23.67 -9.70
CA ASP A 208 0.76 -24.34 -10.99
C ASP A 208 1.21 -23.32 -12.06
N LEU A 209 2.42 -22.75 -11.83
CA LEU A 209 3.08 -21.79 -12.69
C LEU A 209 4.14 -22.47 -13.58
N PRO A 210 4.34 -22.03 -14.82
CA PRO A 210 5.46 -22.48 -15.65
C PRO A 210 6.81 -22.19 -14.97
N GLU A 211 7.74 -23.17 -14.99
CA GLU A 211 9.07 -23.03 -14.36
C GLU A 211 9.81 -21.77 -14.84
N GLY A 212 9.81 -21.50 -16.14
CA GLY A 212 10.45 -20.29 -16.70
C GLY A 212 9.82 -18.97 -16.25
N PHE A 213 8.54 -18.97 -15.85
CA PHE A 213 7.90 -17.80 -15.25
C PHE A 213 8.36 -17.60 -13.80
N VAL A 214 8.44 -18.69 -13.03
CA VAL A 214 8.92 -18.65 -11.65
C VAL A 214 10.38 -18.22 -11.58
N ASP A 215 11.23 -18.75 -12.46
CA ASP A 215 12.65 -18.38 -12.55
C ASP A 215 12.90 -16.92 -12.93
N ALA A 216 11.96 -16.31 -13.65
CA ALA A 216 12.02 -14.90 -14.05
C ALA A 216 11.43 -13.93 -13.01
N LEU A 217 10.79 -14.42 -11.95
CA LEU A 217 10.29 -13.59 -10.87
C LEU A 217 11.46 -12.92 -10.11
N PRO A 218 11.33 -11.64 -9.72
CA PRO A 218 12.31 -11.03 -8.85
C PRO A 218 12.30 -11.71 -7.47
N LYS A 219 13.43 -11.64 -6.77
CA LYS A 219 13.48 -12.08 -5.39
C LYS A 219 12.61 -11.15 -4.52
N PHE A 220 11.59 -11.70 -3.89
CA PHE A 220 10.80 -10.99 -2.90
C PHE A 220 11.52 -10.99 -1.54
N GLU A 221 11.56 -9.83 -0.90
CA GLU A 221 12.07 -9.67 0.46
C GLU A 221 10.94 -9.20 1.37
N VAL A 222 10.59 -10.03 2.35
CA VAL A 222 9.59 -9.67 3.35
C VAL A 222 10.27 -8.96 4.52
N ARG A 223 9.75 -7.80 4.92
CA ARG A 223 10.22 -7.01 6.06
C ARG A 223 9.11 -6.78 7.06
N GLN A 224 9.43 -6.90 8.33
CA GLN A 224 8.57 -6.41 9.41
C GLN A 224 9.00 -4.99 9.79
N GLU A 225 8.25 -4.01 9.30
CA GLU A 225 8.47 -2.60 9.57
C GLU A 225 7.90 -2.17 10.92
N GLN A 226 8.40 -1.07 11.46
CA GLN A 226 8.03 -0.55 12.77
C GLN A 226 7.62 0.92 12.65
N ALA A 227 6.44 1.28 13.13
CA ALA A 227 5.94 2.66 13.12
C ALA A 227 5.50 3.10 14.51
N PHE A 228 5.65 4.40 14.75
CA PHE A 228 5.47 5.04 16.05
C PHE A 228 4.46 6.16 15.95
N HIS A 229 3.58 6.27 16.93
CA HIS A 229 2.66 7.38 17.07
C HIS A 229 3.10 8.24 18.25
N MET A 230 3.40 9.52 18.00
CA MET A 230 3.78 10.47 19.04
C MET A 230 2.75 11.59 19.13
N PRO A 231 2.35 12.01 20.36
CA PRO A 231 1.28 12.99 20.52
C PRO A 231 1.73 14.38 20.12
N TYR A 232 0.79 15.17 19.63
CA TYR A 232 1.00 16.57 19.32
C TYR A 232 1.23 17.37 20.62
N ARG A 233 2.21 18.27 20.63
CA ARG A 233 2.56 19.09 21.78
C ARG A 233 1.49 20.12 22.12
N ASP A 234 0.78 20.63 21.13
CA ASP A 234 -0.25 21.63 21.19
C ASP A 234 -1.68 21.05 21.04
N ALA A 235 -1.82 19.75 21.37
CA ALA A 235 -3.10 19.07 21.29
C ALA A 235 -4.17 19.69 22.21
N ASP A 236 -5.40 19.75 21.70
CA ASP A 236 -6.58 20.02 22.52
C ASP A 236 -6.96 18.84 23.43
N ALA A 237 -8.07 18.95 24.16
CA ALA A 237 -8.55 17.90 25.05
C ALA A 237 -8.91 16.58 24.33
N ASP A 238 -9.19 16.65 23.03
CA ASP A 238 -9.50 15.51 22.17
C ASP A 238 -8.25 14.94 21.45
N GLY A 239 -7.06 15.49 21.76
CA GLY A 239 -5.79 15.06 21.16
C GLY A 239 -5.52 15.63 19.77
N ARG A 240 -6.34 16.58 19.29
CA ARG A 240 -6.18 17.18 17.96
C ARG A 240 -5.17 18.32 17.99
N PRO A 241 -4.31 18.45 16.97
CA PRO A 241 -3.36 19.54 16.91
C PRO A 241 -4.06 20.88 16.60
N SER A 242 -3.57 21.98 17.19
CA SER A 242 -4.05 23.33 16.89
C SER A 242 -3.66 23.77 15.47
N THR A 243 -2.54 23.27 14.97
CA THR A 243 -2.04 23.52 13.60
C THR A 243 -2.15 22.26 12.79
N PRO A 244 -2.76 22.28 11.60
CA PRO A 244 -2.86 21.10 10.73
C PRO A 244 -1.48 20.53 10.39
N TRP A 245 -1.35 19.21 10.50
CA TRP A 245 -0.15 18.49 10.13
C TRP A 245 -0.32 17.86 8.74
N PRO A 246 0.59 18.17 7.79
CA PRO A 246 0.63 17.46 6.52
C PRO A 246 1.20 16.05 6.69
N THR A 247 1.03 15.20 5.70
CA THR A 247 1.91 14.06 5.52
C THR A 247 3.32 14.56 5.19
N PHE A 248 4.35 13.79 5.50
CA PHE A 248 5.71 14.19 5.16
C PHE A 248 6.56 13.05 4.66
N ILE A 249 7.52 13.38 3.80
CA ILE A 249 8.65 12.55 3.44
C ILE A 249 9.91 13.37 3.71
N HIS A 250 10.76 12.86 4.58
CA HIS A 250 12.08 13.40 4.81
C HIS A 250 13.13 12.39 4.35
N LYS A 251 13.84 12.73 3.28
CA LYS A 251 14.89 11.87 2.72
C LYS A 251 16.23 12.56 2.86
N SER A 252 16.98 12.18 3.90
CA SER A 252 18.33 12.64 4.13
C SER A 252 19.36 11.56 3.79
N GLY A 253 20.65 11.94 3.68
CA GLY A 253 21.73 10.98 3.51
C GLY A 253 21.88 9.99 4.68
N GLU A 254 21.32 10.31 5.84
CA GLU A 254 21.36 9.47 7.04
C GLU A 254 20.17 8.52 7.15
N MET A 255 18.96 8.99 6.74
CA MET A 255 17.73 8.24 6.96
C MET A 255 16.62 8.68 6.02
N PHE A 256 15.83 7.72 5.57
CA PHE A 256 14.58 7.96 4.87
C PHE A 256 13.41 7.76 5.83
N THR A 257 12.72 8.85 6.20
CA THR A 257 11.58 8.84 7.13
C THR A 257 10.33 9.34 6.43
N TYR A 258 9.22 8.75 6.78
CA TYR A 258 7.90 9.21 6.34
C TYR A 258 6.97 9.34 7.54
N GLY A 259 5.98 10.22 7.43
CA GLY A 259 4.96 10.34 8.46
C GLY A 259 3.67 10.98 7.95
N LEU A 260 2.63 10.82 8.75
CA LEU A 260 1.27 11.24 8.45
C LEU A 260 0.47 11.40 9.73
N PRO A 261 -0.58 12.21 9.75
CA PRO A 261 -1.52 12.20 10.87
C PRO A 261 -2.00 10.79 11.17
N GLY A 262 -1.94 10.41 12.44
CA GLY A 262 -2.39 9.11 12.90
C GLY A 262 -3.89 8.94 12.70
N GLY A 263 -4.32 7.73 12.39
CA GLY A 263 -5.70 7.42 12.13
C GLY A 263 -6.49 6.96 13.35
N ARG A 264 -7.64 6.39 13.10
CA ARG A 264 -8.62 5.88 14.07
C ARG A 264 -8.00 4.81 15.01
N ASP A 265 -7.14 3.96 14.48
CA ASP A 265 -6.42 2.90 15.20
C ASP A 265 -5.44 3.43 16.28
N ALA A 266 -5.12 4.73 16.23
CA ALA A 266 -4.32 5.43 17.26
C ALA A 266 -5.04 6.65 17.84
N GLY A 267 -6.37 6.66 17.83
CA GLY A 267 -7.19 7.70 18.45
C GLY A 267 -7.05 9.10 17.83
N PHE A 268 -6.48 9.23 16.63
CA PHE A 268 -6.18 10.51 15.96
C PHE A 268 -5.31 11.49 16.77
N ALA A 269 -4.67 11.02 17.83
CA ALA A 269 -4.08 11.86 18.88
C ALA A 269 -2.62 12.24 18.60
N GLY A 270 -2.05 11.90 17.44
CA GLY A 270 -0.64 12.17 17.15
C GLY A 270 -0.26 11.90 15.71
N GLN A 271 1.03 12.13 15.44
CA GLN A 271 1.65 11.84 14.16
C GLN A 271 2.20 10.41 14.15
N LYS A 272 1.82 9.64 13.15
CA LYS A 272 2.44 8.35 12.83
C LYS A 272 3.65 8.60 11.96
N PHE A 273 4.79 8.00 12.29
CA PHE A 273 5.97 8.06 11.42
C PHE A 273 6.88 6.85 11.63
N ALA A 274 7.72 6.59 10.64
CA ALA A 274 8.61 5.44 10.61
C ALA A 274 9.82 5.71 9.70
N GLN A 275 10.90 4.96 9.93
CA GLN A 275 11.98 4.84 8.96
C GLN A 275 11.52 3.87 7.86
N PHE A 276 11.66 4.28 6.58
CA PHE A 276 11.38 3.42 5.43
C PHE A 276 12.47 2.36 5.29
N ASN A 277 12.07 1.11 5.10
CA ASN A 277 12.96 -0.05 5.05
C ASN A 277 13.86 -0.19 6.31
N GLY A 278 13.40 0.35 7.46
CA GLY A 278 14.11 0.29 8.73
C GLY A 278 13.86 -0.99 9.54
N GLY A 279 12.88 -1.77 9.15
CA GLY A 279 12.48 -3.00 9.82
C GLY A 279 13.42 -4.18 9.54
N LYS A 280 13.19 -5.27 10.26
CA LYS A 280 13.97 -6.51 10.05
C LYS A 280 13.48 -7.29 8.82
N VAL A 281 14.43 -7.83 8.07
CA VAL A 281 14.12 -8.84 7.05
C VAL A 281 13.74 -10.14 7.76
N ILE A 282 12.65 -10.72 7.29
CA ILE A 282 12.15 -12.03 7.75
C ILE A 282 12.04 -12.96 6.54
N GLY A 283 12.17 -14.27 6.78
CA GLY A 283 12.13 -15.26 5.69
C GLY A 283 10.73 -15.39 5.07
N SER A 284 9.69 -15.11 5.87
CA SER A 284 8.29 -15.26 5.49
C SER A 284 7.41 -14.37 6.36
N ALA A 285 6.23 -14.02 5.85
CA ALA A 285 5.19 -13.36 6.65
C ALA A 285 4.74 -14.19 7.87
N LEU A 286 5.00 -15.50 7.86
CA LEU A 286 4.74 -16.40 9.00
C LEU A 286 5.70 -16.16 10.19
N GLU A 287 6.87 -15.57 9.94
CA GLU A 287 7.89 -15.30 10.97
C GLU A 287 7.71 -13.96 11.67
N GLN A 288 6.67 -13.20 11.33
CA GLN A 288 6.39 -11.95 12.02
C GLN A 288 6.08 -12.20 13.51
N ASP A 289 6.69 -11.41 14.39
CA ASP A 289 6.50 -11.50 15.84
C ASP A 289 5.82 -10.28 16.46
N GLY A 290 5.59 -9.23 15.67
CA GLY A 290 4.97 -7.98 16.11
C GLY A 290 5.82 -7.16 17.08
N GLN A 291 7.10 -7.50 17.24
CA GLN A 291 7.96 -6.83 18.23
C GLN A 291 8.55 -5.53 17.69
N ILE A 292 8.52 -4.51 18.53
CA ILE A 292 9.21 -3.23 18.32
C ILE A 292 10.55 -3.30 19.05
N THR A 293 11.64 -2.94 18.36
CA THR A 293 12.97 -2.95 18.95
C THR A 293 13.27 -1.65 19.69
N ASP A 294 14.00 -1.74 20.81
CA ASP A 294 14.44 -0.56 21.58
C ASP A 294 15.37 0.33 20.76
N GLU A 295 16.15 -0.26 19.87
CA GLU A 295 17.02 0.50 18.96
C GLU A 295 16.19 1.41 18.03
N MET A 296 15.16 0.86 17.37
CA MET A 296 14.31 1.64 16.47
C MET A 296 13.50 2.68 17.25
N ARG A 297 12.97 2.33 18.43
CA ARG A 297 12.25 3.26 19.29
C ARG A 297 13.15 4.44 19.66
N THR A 298 14.37 4.20 20.10
CA THR A 298 15.34 5.26 20.45
C THR A 298 15.64 6.12 19.24
N ARG A 299 15.91 5.52 18.08
CA ARG A 299 16.19 6.23 16.82
C ARG A 299 15.04 7.15 16.42
N MET A 300 13.79 6.68 16.53
CA MET A 300 12.63 7.49 16.15
C MET A 300 12.34 8.59 17.18
N ILE A 301 12.61 8.37 18.47
CA ILE A 301 12.57 9.41 19.50
C ILE A 301 13.58 10.51 19.21
N ASP A 302 14.80 10.16 18.85
CA ASP A 302 15.86 11.13 18.54
C ASP A 302 15.58 11.87 17.22
N TYR A 303 15.03 11.20 16.23
CA TYR A 303 14.51 11.83 15.03
C TYR A 303 13.42 12.87 15.35
N ALA A 304 12.42 12.52 16.17
CA ALA A 304 11.37 13.45 16.57
C ALA A 304 11.89 14.67 17.31
N LYS A 305 12.85 14.50 18.23
CA LYS A 305 13.50 15.63 18.92
C LYS A 305 14.19 16.58 17.96
N ARG A 306 14.79 16.06 16.88
CA ARG A 306 15.56 16.86 15.92
C ARG A 306 14.66 17.54 14.88
N TYR A 307 13.70 16.83 14.31
CA TYR A 307 12.98 17.25 13.11
C TYR A 307 11.51 17.56 13.32
N LEU A 308 10.90 17.10 14.42
CA LEU A 308 9.48 17.25 14.69
C LEU A 308 9.22 17.92 16.06
N PRO A 309 9.68 19.18 16.24
CA PRO A 309 9.56 19.88 17.54
C PRO A 309 8.11 20.07 18.00
N GLY A 310 7.13 19.96 17.11
CA GLY A 310 5.71 19.98 17.45
C GLY A 310 5.17 18.70 18.08
N LEU A 311 5.99 17.64 18.23
CA LEU A 311 5.60 16.42 18.92
C LEU A 311 6.17 16.34 20.34
N VAL A 312 5.48 15.59 21.20
CA VAL A 312 6.07 15.06 22.44
C VAL A 312 6.81 13.79 22.04
N PRO A 313 8.15 13.70 22.24
CA PRO A 313 8.95 12.59 21.72
C PRO A 313 8.85 11.34 22.62
N GLU A 314 7.63 10.90 22.88
CA GLU A 314 7.27 9.70 23.63
C GLU A 314 6.17 8.96 22.88
N PRO A 315 6.44 7.78 22.30
CA PRO A 315 5.41 7.01 21.63
C PRO A 315 4.28 6.60 22.58
N TYR A 316 3.03 6.91 22.21
CA TYR A 316 1.86 6.42 22.94
C TYR A 316 1.23 5.19 22.27
N ALA A 317 1.56 4.94 21.02
CA ALA A 317 1.20 3.73 20.28
C ALA A 317 2.32 3.34 19.34
N GLU A 318 2.48 2.04 19.15
CA GLU A 318 3.48 1.43 18.30
C GLU A 318 2.82 0.33 17.49
N THR A 319 3.24 0.14 16.24
CA THR A 319 2.68 -0.89 15.36
C THR A 319 3.74 -1.46 14.44
N THR A 320 3.54 -2.70 14.03
CA THR A 320 4.31 -3.31 12.96
C THR A 320 3.45 -3.49 11.73
N CYS A 321 4.08 -3.57 10.56
CA CYS A 321 3.43 -3.97 9.32
C CYS A 321 4.44 -4.70 8.43
N LEU A 322 3.94 -5.38 7.39
CA LEU A 322 4.80 -6.07 6.44
C LEU A 322 5.01 -5.21 5.20
N PHE A 323 6.26 -5.15 4.74
CA PHE A 323 6.59 -4.80 3.36
C PHE A 323 6.99 -6.07 2.63
N THR A 324 6.63 -6.18 1.36
CA THR A 324 7.07 -7.22 0.44
C THR A 324 7.75 -6.51 -0.70
N ASN A 325 9.07 -6.47 -0.65
CA ASN A 325 9.89 -5.65 -1.53
C ASN A 325 10.41 -6.48 -2.70
N THR A 326 10.49 -5.85 -3.85
CA THR A 326 11.34 -6.27 -4.97
C THR A 326 12.66 -5.49 -4.94
N PRO A 327 13.72 -5.95 -5.60
CA PRO A 327 15.04 -5.30 -5.54
C PRO A 327 15.07 -3.84 -6.02
N ASN A 328 14.19 -3.47 -6.96
CA ASN A 328 14.06 -2.13 -7.54
C ASN A 328 12.81 -1.38 -7.06
N GLU A 329 12.10 -1.93 -6.08
CA GLU A 329 10.83 -1.42 -5.54
C GLU A 329 9.68 -1.39 -6.57
N ASP A 330 9.84 -1.92 -7.77
CA ASP A 330 8.78 -2.03 -8.77
C ASP A 330 7.72 -3.09 -8.38
N PHE A 331 6.52 -2.90 -8.88
CA PHE A 331 5.46 -3.88 -8.74
C PHE A 331 5.71 -5.10 -9.64
N VAL A 332 5.15 -6.23 -9.26
CA VAL A 332 5.04 -7.41 -10.13
C VAL A 332 3.56 -7.65 -10.38
N ILE A 333 3.14 -7.37 -11.60
CA ILE A 333 1.75 -7.54 -12.04
C ILE A 333 1.79 -8.18 -13.42
N ASP A 334 1.53 -9.47 -13.47
CA ASP A 334 1.59 -10.23 -14.73
C ASP A 334 0.63 -11.41 -14.75
N GLU A 335 0.39 -11.92 -15.94
CA GLU A 335 -0.50 -13.06 -16.17
C GLU A 335 0.23 -14.14 -16.98
N VAL A 336 0.06 -15.38 -16.57
CA VAL A 336 0.48 -16.52 -17.35
C VAL A 336 -0.58 -17.63 -17.29
N ASP A 337 -1.06 -18.02 -18.46
CA ASP A 337 -1.99 -19.15 -18.65
C ASP A 337 -3.22 -19.12 -17.70
N GLY A 338 -3.77 -17.96 -17.42
CA GLY A 338 -4.98 -17.78 -16.59
C GLY A 338 -4.73 -17.54 -15.11
N LEU A 339 -3.46 -17.44 -14.68
CA LEU A 339 -3.06 -17.10 -13.34
C LEU A 339 -2.42 -15.71 -13.34
N VAL A 340 -3.00 -14.79 -12.57
CA VAL A 340 -2.51 -13.41 -12.43
C VAL A 340 -1.80 -13.28 -11.09
N ILE A 341 -0.56 -12.77 -11.09
CA ILE A 341 0.19 -12.38 -9.89
C ILE A 341 0.04 -10.87 -9.69
N VAL A 342 -0.31 -10.45 -8.47
CA VAL A 342 -0.36 -9.04 -8.07
C VAL A 342 0.45 -8.85 -6.79
N SER A 343 1.72 -8.49 -6.92
CA SER A 343 2.60 -8.12 -5.81
C SER A 343 3.00 -6.65 -5.96
N ALA A 344 2.24 -5.78 -5.32
CA ALA A 344 2.37 -4.34 -5.47
C ALA A 344 2.52 -3.65 -4.09
N CYS A 345 3.44 -4.13 -3.27
CA CYS A 345 3.73 -3.55 -1.96
C CYS A 345 4.95 -2.62 -2.01
N SER A 346 6.16 -3.15 -1.92
CA SER A 346 7.43 -2.39 -1.81
C SER A 346 7.32 -1.11 -0.95
N GLY A 347 6.50 -1.17 0.11
CA GLY A 347 6.23 -0.07 1.03
C GLY A 347 5.39 1.09 0.48
N HIS A 348 4.98 1.07 -0.81
CA HIS A 348 4.29 2.21 -1.41
C HIS A 348 3.03 1.89 -2.24
N GLY A 349 2.55 0.64 -2.24
CA GLY A 349 1.44 0.20 -3.09
C GLY A 349 0.06 0.74 -2.71
N ALA A 350 -0.19 1.07 -1.44
CA ALA A 350 -1.53 1.41 -0.94
C ALA A 350 -2.26 2.50 -1.74
N LYS A 351 -1.54 3.56 -2.16
CA LYS A 351 -2.13 4.69 -2.91
C LYS A 351 -2.62 4.31 -4.31
N PHE A 352 -2.15 3.19 -4.84
CA PHE A 352 -2.55 2.67 -6.14
C PHE A 352 -3.71 1.65 -6.05
N ALA A 353 -4.24 1.36 -4.87
CA ALA A 353 -5.17 0.23 -4.66
C ALA A 353 -6.28 0.12 -5.71
N PRO A 354 -7.10 1.13 -6.03
CA PRO A 354 -8.11 0.99 -7.08
C PRO A 354 -7.52 0.68 -8.46
N LEU A 355 -6.39 1.29 -8.80
CA LEU A 355 -5.68 1.05 -10.06
C LEU A 355 -5.11 -0.36 -10.17
N LEU A 356 -4.60 -0.91 -9.06
CA LEU A 356 -4.16 -2.31 -8.99
C LEU A 356 -5.31 -3.27 -9.27
N GLY A 357 -6.50 -2.93 -8.79
CA GLY A 357 -7.73 -3.68 -9.09
C GLY A 357 -8.07 -3.65 -10.58
N GLU A 358 -7.92 -2.50 -11.24
CA GLU A 358 -8.11 -2.39 -12.69
C GLU A 358 -7.09 -3.23 -13.45
N PHE A 359 -5.80 -3.12 -13.11
CA PHE A 359 -4.76 -3.93 -13.73
C PHE A 359 -5.01 -5.43 -13.58
N ALA A 360 -5.37 -5.87 -12.37
CA ALA A 360 -5.70 -7.28 -12.13
C ALA A 360 -6.89 -7.75 -12.98
N ALA A 361 -7.95 -6.93 -13.08
CA ALA A 361 -9.13 -7.24 -13.87
C ALA A 361 -8.84 -7.19 -15.38
N ASP A 362 -8.02 -6.24 -15.86
CA ASP A 362 -7.57 -6.15 -17.25
C ASP A 362 -6.87 -7.43 -17.68
N LEU A 363 -5.89 -7.89 -16.89
CA LEU A 363 -5.17 -9.12 -17.18
C LEU A 363 -6.07 -10.36 -17.10
N ALA A 364 -6.89 -10.46 -16.06
CA ALA A 364 -7.76 -11.61 -15.86
C ALA A 364 -8.83 -11.75 -16.96
N THR A 365 -9.25 -10.65 -17.57
CA THR A 365 -10.29 -10.65 -18.63
C THR A 365 -9.69 -10.49 -20.05
N GLY A 366 -8.41 -10.16 -20.17
CA GLY A 366 -7.78 -9.84 -21.46
C GLY A 366 -8.29 -8.53 -22.07
N ALA A 367 -8.85 -7.63 -21.24
CA ALA A 367 -9.47 -6.39 -21.72
C ALA A 367 -8.52 -5.20 -21.80
N GLY A 368 -7.35 -5.29 -21.18
CA GLY A 368 -6.35 -4.23 -21.14
C GLY A 368 -4.97 -4.75 -20.79
N ASP A 369 -4.05 -3.84 -20.52
CA ASP A 369 -2.65 -4.13 -20.28
C ASP A 369 -2.12 -3.37 -19.08
N VAL A 370 -0.95 -3.77 -18.60
CA VAL A 370 -0.19 -3.12 -17.53
C VAL A 370 1.13 -2.59 -18.06
N PRO A 371 1.75 -1.60 -17.42
CA PRO A 371 3.07 -1.15 -17.83
C PRO A 371 4.06 -2.32 -17.95
N ASP A 372 4.80 -2.39 -19.07
CA ASP A 372 5.77 -3.46 -19.34
C ASP A 372 6.75 -3.66 -18.17
N ARG A 373 7.10 -2.59 -17.49
CA ARG A 373 7.98 -2.57 -16.32
C ARG A 373 7.50 -3.46 -15.17
N PHE A 374 6.19 -3.71 -15.07
CA PHE A 374 5.61 -4.56 -14.01
C PHE A 374 5.51 -6.03 -14.42
N ARG A 375 5.84 -6.34 -15.67
CA ARG A 375 5.82 -7.70 -16.19
C ARG A 375 7.01 -8.51 -15.68
N VAL A 376 6.78 -9.81 -15.51
CA VAL A 376 7.83 -10.77 -15.12
C VAL A 376 8.88 -10.85 -16.23
N GLY A 377 10.16 -10.76 -15.87
CA GLY A 377 11.26 -10.77 -16.82
C GLY A 377 11.48 -9.46 -17.57
N ALA A 378 10.75 -8.39 -17.25
CA ALA A 378 11.03 -7.07 -17.79
C ALA A 378 12.46 -6.62 -17.41
N ALA A 379 13.20 -6.11 -18.38
CA ALA A 379 14.53 -5.59 -18.11
C ALA A 379 14.43 -4.39 -17.15
N THR A 380 15.15 -4.43 -16.05
CA THR A 380 15.35 -3.26 -15.19
C THR A 380 16.15 -2.24 -15.98
N THR A 381 15.47 -1.19 -16.48
CA THR A 381 16.12 -0.04 -17.13
C THR A 381 16.56 0.98 -16.11
#